data_0f3167dfdc7de6daf6fc3cb82804397c
#
_entry.id   0f3167dfdc7de6daf6fc3cb82804397c
#
_cell.length_a   1.000
_cell.length_b   1.000
_cell.length_c   1.000
_cell.angle_alpha   90.00
_cell.angle_beta   90.00
_cell.angle_gamma   90.00
#
_symmetry.space_group_name_H-M   'P 1'
#
loop_
_entity.id
_entity.type
_entity.pdbx_description
1 polymer ?
#
loop_
_entity_poly.entity_id
_entity_poly.type
_entity_poly.pdbx_seq_one_letter_code
_entity_poly.pdbx_strand_id
1 'polypeptide(L)'
;LKVKVKNEIVAMGVDGLQPGRRTGIEAEPELWHDVIRDPNTVVIDTRNAYEIAIGSFPGAVDPKTATFRDFPTYVKEHLEPLKGKKKIAMFCTGGIRCEKASSYLIDQGFEEVYQLSGGILGYFEKTAKQGLANKWVGDCFVFDDRVAVTKDLKPSGHEMCSVCRHPLTAKDLADPRTVMGTSCLHCYGPRSD
;
A
#
# COMPACT_ATOMS: atom_id res chain seq x y z
N LEU A 1 17.09 -9.90 21.05
CA LEU A 1 16.09 -8.90 20.67
C LEU A 1 16.78 -7.53 20.58
N LYS A 2 16.70 -6.85 19.42
CA LYS A 2 17.28 -5.52 19.24
C LYS A 2 16.14 -4.50 19.15
N VAL A 3 15.94 -3.73 20.21
CA VAL A 3 14.95 -2.64 20.25
C VAL A 3 15.62 -1.35 19.78
N LYS A 4 15.01 -0.66 18.80
CA LYS A 4 15.47 0.66 18.34
C LYS A 4 14.35 1.67 18.52
N VAL A 5 14.66 2.78 19.17
CA VAL A 5 13.78 3.95 19.19
C VAL A 5 13.92 4.66 17.85
N LYS A 6 12.80 4.92 17.19
CA LYS A 6 12.72 5.69 15.93
C LYS A 6 11.76 6.86 16.12
N ASN A 7 12.04 7.97 15.48
CA ASN A 7 11.15 9.15 15.51
C ASN A 7 9.83 8.88 14.78
N GLU A 8 9.82 7.96 13.82
CA GLU A 8 8.63 7.60 13.03
C GLU A 8 8.53 6.08 12.89
N ILE A 9 7.34 5.53 13.05
CA ILE A 9 7.05 4.11 12.79
C ILE A 9 7.22 3.82 11.29
N VAL A 10 6.62 4.68 10.45
CA VAL A 10 6.76 4.65 8.99
C VAL A 10 7.21 6.04 8.55
N ALA A 11 8.41 6.13 7.99
CA ALA A 11 9.01 7.40 7.64
C ALA A 11 8.37 7.99 6.37
N MET A 12 7.76 9.17 6.50
CA MET A 12 7.27 9.98 5.38
C MET A 12 8.16 11.20 5.14
N GLY A 13 8.95 11.59 6.14
CA GLY A 13 9.88 12.73 6.04
C GLY A 13 9.19 14.10 6.11
N VAL A 14 8.03 14.15 6.74
CA VAL A 14 7.29 15.40 7.02
C VAL A 14 7.20 15.57 8.52
N ASP A 15 7.79 16.67 9.02
CA ASP A 15 7.77 16.97 10.44
C ASP A 15 6.42 17.53 10.90
N GLY A 16 6.10 17.31 12.16
CA GLY A 16 4.93 17.90 12.82
C GLY A 16 3.59 17.24 12.53
N LEU A 17 3.54 16.19 11.70
CA LEU A 17 2.31 15.43 11.47
C LEU A 17 1.80 14.78 12.76
N GLN A 18 0.52 14.95 13.04
CA GLN A 18 -0.14 14.41 14.23
C GLN A 18 -1.36 13.54 13.85
N PRO A 19 -1.15 12.32 13.31
CA PRO A 19 -2.25 11.44 12.89
C PRO A 19 -3.26 11.14 14.02
N GLY A 20 -2.78 11.08 15.28
CA GLY A 20 -3.65 10.88 16.44
C GLY A 20 -4.63 12.03 16.74
N ARG A 21 -4.45 13.22 16.14
CA ARG A 21 -5.37 14.35 16.28
C ARG A 21 -6.30 14.52 15.10
N ARG A 22 -5.81 14.25 13.90
CA ARG A 22 -6.56 14.46 12.68
C ARG A 22 -6.11 13.44 11.62
N THR A 23 -7.04 12.63 11.19
CA THR A 23 -6.81 11.61 10.15
C THR A 23 -8.04 11.54 9.24
N GLY A 24 -7.92 10.82 8.12
CA GLY A 24 -9.02 10.63 7.19
C GLY A 24 -10.19 9.84 7.79
N ILE A 25 -11.33 9.90 7.13
CA ILE A 25 -12.52 9.13 7.48
C ILE A 25 -12.22 7.65 7.31
N GLU A 26 -12.37 6.88 8.37
CA GLU A 26 -12.22 5.43 8.30
C GLU A 26 -13.40 4.80 7.56
N ALA A 27 -13.11 4.10 6.49
CA ALA A 27 -14.10 3.40 5.69
C ALA A 27 -14.07 1.89 6.00
N GLU A 28 -15.11 1.42 6.68
CA GLU A 28 -15.42 0.00 6.81
C GLU A 28 -15.75 -0.61 5.44
N PRO A 29 -15.74 -1.94 5.24
CA PRO A 29 -15.86 -2.57 3.93
C PRO A 29 -17.06 -2.10 3.09
N GLU A 30 -18.22 -1.89 3.70
CA GLU A 30 -19.42 -1.41 3.01
C GLU A 30 -19.20 0.00 2.45
N LEU A 31 -18.80 0.94 3.31
CA LEU A 31 -18.49 2.32 2.90
C LEU A 31 -17.33 2.33 1.91
N TRP A 32 -16.31 1.48 2.11
CA TRP A 32 -15.20 1.36 1.18
C TRP A 32 -15.65 0.97 -0.23
N HIS A 33 -16.58 0.01 -0.34
CA HIS A 33 -17.15 -0.38 -1.62
C HIS A 33 -17.88 0.76 -2.32
N ASP A 34 -18.55 1.64 -1.59
CA ASP A 34 -19.22 2.81 -2.17
C ASP A 34 -18.19 3.86 -2.60
N VAL A 35 -17.21 4.11 -1.77
CA VAL A 35 -16.14 5.09 -2.02
C VAL A 35 -15.33 4.75 -3.28
N ILE A 36 -14.92 3.46 -3.44
CA ILE A 36 -14.13 3.04 -4.62
C ILE A 36 -14.95 2.96 -5.92
N ARG A 37 -16.29 2.96 -5.83
CA ARG A 37 -17.18 3.00 -7.00
C ARG A 37 -17.56 4.41 -7.43
N ASP A 38 -17.37 5.40 -6.57
CA ASP A 38 -17.70 6.79 -6.90
C ASP A 38 -16.70 7.33 -7.95
N PRO A 39 -17.16 7.74 -9.14
CA PRO A 39 -16.29 8.28 -10.19
C PRO A 39 -15.60 9.60 -9.79
N ASN A 40 -16.08 10.24 -8.73
CA ASN A 40 -15.46 11.43 -8.16
C ASN A 40 -14.37 11.12 -7.11
N THR A 41 -14.10 9.86 -6.86
CA THR A 41 -13.05 9.43 -5.93
C THR A 41 -11.79 9.00 -6.69
N VAL A 42 -10.64 9.50 -6.26
CA VAL A 42 -9.34 8.98 -6.65
C VAL A 42 -8.88 8.00 -5.57
N VAL A 43 -8.73 6.74 -5.93
CA VAL A 43 -8.28 5.67 -5.02
C VAL A 43 -6.78 5.49 -5.18
N ILE A 44 -6.03 5.58 -4.09
CA ILE A 44 -4.56 5.53 -4.10
C ILE A 44 -4.06 4.36 -3.26
N ASP A 45 -3.23 3.53 -3.86
CA ASP A 45 -2.47 2.52 -3.12
C ASP A 45 -1.20 3.17 -2.56
N THR A 46 -1.14 3.39 -1.26
CA THR A 46 0.02 4.06 -0.62
C THR A 46 1.18 3.12 -0.31
N ARG A 47 1.16 1.92 -0.88
CA ARG A 47 2.25 0.95 -0.75
C ARG A 47 3.36 1.23 -1.76
N ASN A 48 4.48 0.55 -1.59
CA ASN A 48 5.57 0.62 -2.56
C ASN A 48 5.22 -0.17 -3.83
N ALA A 49 5.79 0.21 -4.96
CA ALA A 49 5.49 -0.40 -6.26
C ALA A 49 5.64 -1.94 -6.29
N TYR A 50 6.63 -2.50 -5.58
CA TYR A 50 6.81 -3.96 -5.50
C TYR A 50 5.69 -4.67 -4.72
N GLU A 51 5.04 -4.00 -3.77
CA GLU A 51 3.88 -4.53 -3.04
C GLU A 51 2.63 -4.49 -3.93
N ILE A 52 2.47 -3.42 -4.72
CA ILE A 52 1.35 -3.21 -5.64
C ILE A 52 1.37 -4.23 -6.78
N ALA A 53 2.56 -4.58 -7.25
CA ALA A 53 2.77 -5.47 -8.39
C ALA A 53 2.12 -6.87 -8.22
N ILE A 54 1.92 -7.35 -6.99
CA ILE A 54 1.31 -8.65 -6.71
C ILE A 54 -0.18 -8.60 -6.37
N GLY A 55 -0.75 -7.40 -6.22
CA GLY A 55 -2.19 -7.24 -6.02
C GLY A 55 -2.57 -5.85 -5.55
N SER A 56 -3.79 -5.41 -5.94
CA SER A 56 -4.36 -4.11 -5.58
C SER A 56 -5.89 -4.11 -5.78
N PHE A 57 -6.57 -3.03 -5.40
CA PHE A 57 -7.97 -2.82 -5.81
C PHE A 57 -8.03 -2.37 -7.27
N PRO A 58 -9.00 -2.88 -8.06
CA PRO A 58 -9.21 -2.43 -9.44
C PRO A 58 -9.43 -0.91 -9.51
N GLY A 59 -8.73 -0.25 -10.42
CA GLY A 59 -8.83 1.20 -10.61
C GLY A 59 -8.03 2.04 -9.61
N ALA A 60 -7.35 1.41 -8.63
CA ALA A 60 -6.46 2.14 -7.75
C ALA A 60 -5.23 2.66 -8.51
N VAL A 61 -4.85 3.88 -8.18
CA VAL A 61 -3.65 4.53 -8.73
C VAL A 61 -2.42 4.02 -7.97
N ASP A 62 -1.45 3.53 -8.72
CA ASP A 62 -0.10 3.27 -8.23
C ASP A 62 0.73 4.57 -8.36
N PRO A 63 1.14 5.20 -7.25
CA PRO A 63 1.93 6.42 -7.28
C PRO A 63 3.38 6.20 -7.76
N LYS A 64 3.78 4.95 -8.06
CA LYS A 64 5.13 4.57 -8.49
C LYS A 64 6.22 4.98 -7.52
N THR A 65 5.90 5.07 -6.24
CA THR A 65 6.86 5.43 -5.19
C THR A 65 7.76 4.23 -4.88
N ALA A 66 9.07 4.48 -4.83
CA ALA A 66 10.04 3.49 -4.36
C ALA A 66 9.94 3.32 -2.84
N THR A 67 9.66 4.41 -2.14
CA THR A 67 9.48 4.47 -0.68
C THR A 67 8.34 5.39 -0.31
N PHE A 68 7.79 5.23 0.89
CA PHE A 68 6.73 6.11 1.39
C PHE A 68 7.19 7.57 1.59
N ARG A 69 8.50 7.85 1.59
CA ARG A 69 9.06 9.20 1.62
C ARG A 69 8.79 9.99 0.35
N ASP A 70 8.49 9.32 -0.75
CA ASP A 70 8.22 9.95 -2.05
C ASP A 70 6.76 10.42 -2.15
N PHE A 71 5.90 9.98 -1.22
CA PHE A 71 4.47 10.29 -1.24
C PHE A 71 4.15 11.79 -1.18
N PRO A 72 4.83 12.64 -0.36
CA PRO A 72 4.59 14.09 -0.39
C PRO A 72 4.87 14.75 -1.75
N THR A 73 5.89 14.29 -2.46
CA THR A 73 6.19 14.76 -3.84
C THR A 73 5.07 14.36 -4.79
N TYR A 74 4.63 13.11 -4.74
CA TYR A 74 3.50 12.62 -5.53
C TYR A 74 2.23 13.45 -5.28
N VAL A 75 1.91 13.75 -4.03
CA VAL A 75 0.76 14.60 -3.67
C VAL A 75 0.85 15.97 -4.35
N LYS A 76 1.99 16.62 -4.23
CA LYS A 76 2.23 17.96 -4.79
C LYS A 76 2.09 17.98 -6.32
N GLU A 77 2.62 16.97 -6.98
CA GLU A 77 2.66 16.91 -8.45
C GLU A 77 1.34 16.44 -9.07
N HIS A 78 0.63 15.52 -8.43
CA HIS A 78 -0.50 14.81 -9.04
C HIS A 78 -1.83 15.05 -8.35
N LEU A 79 -1.87 15.25 -7.03
CA LEU A 79 -3.12 15.43 -6.29
C LEU A 79 -3.50 16.90 -6.06
N GLU A 80 -2.54 17.80 -5.92
CA GLU A 80 -2.80 19.22 -5.72
C GLU A 80 -3.79 19.80 -6.76
N PRO A 81 -3.67 19.48 -8.07
CA PRO A 81 -4.63 19.94 -9.07
C PRO A 81 -6.06 19.41 -8.90
N LEU A 82 -6.26 18.36 -8.11
CA LEU A 82 -7.55 17.72 -7.86
C LEU A 82 -8.22 18.22 -6.57
N LYS A 83 -7.55 19.05 -5.79
CA LYS A 83 -8.05 19.62 -4.55
C LYS A 83 -9.37 20.34 -4.75
N GLY A 84 -10.36 20.07 -3.89
CA GLY A 84 -11.72 20.60 -3.99
C GLY A 84 -12.57 20.05 -5.15
N LYS A 85 -12.01 19.15 -5.97
CA LYS A 85 -12.72 18.58 -7.14
C LYS A 85 -12.96 17.08 -7.00
N LYS A 86 -12.14 16.39 -6.22
CA LYS A 86 -12.17 14.94 -6.06
C LYS A 86 -12.03 14.55 -4.60
N LYS A 87 -12.71 13.48 -4.24
CA LYS A 87 -12.47 12.75 -3.00
C LYS A 87 -11.20 11.93 -3.14
N ILE A 88 -10.45 11.81 -2.08
CA ILE A 88 -9.25 10.95 -2.05
C ILE A 88 -9.51 9.77 -1.12
N ALA A 89 -9.32 8.57 -1.60
CA ALA A 89 -9.39 7.36 -0.81
C ALA A 89 -8.05 6.63 -0.84
N MET A 90 -7.62 6.11 0.29
CA MET A 90 -6.31 5.49 0.41
C MET A 90 -6.36 4.17 1.16
N PHE A 91 -5.45 3.28 0.82
CA PHE A 91 -5.25 2.03 1.55
C PHE A 91 -3.77 1.63 1.58
N CYS A 92 -3.42 0.82 2.56
CA CYS A 92 -2.13 0.13 2.64
C CYS A 92 -2.33 -1.22 3.33
N THR A 93 -1.27 -1.97 3.58
CA THR A 93 -1.36 -3.33 4.16
C THR A 93 -2.11 -3.36 5.50
N GLY A 94 -1.73 -2.51 6.47
CA GLY A 94 -2.29 -2.53 7.83
C GLY A 94 -2.84 -1.18 8.33
N GLY A 95 -3.01 -0.16 7.47
CA GLY A 95 -3.56 1.15 7.82
C GLY A 95 -2.54 2.22 8.24
N ILE A 96 -1.40 1.87 8.82
CA ILE A 96 -0.45 2.81 9.45
C ILE A 96 0.07 3.91 8.49
N ARG A 97 0.36 3.55 7.22
CA ARG A 97 0.76 4.54 6.21
C ARG A 97 -0.38 5.51 5.91
N CYS A 98 -1.62 4.99 5.86
CA CYS A 98 -2.80 5.79 5.55
C CYS A 98 -3.11 6.82 6.64
N GLU A 99 -2.93 6.49 7.91
CA GLU A 99 -3.10 7.45 8.99
C GLU A 99 -2.19 8.68 8.80
N LYS A 100 -0.94 8.47 8.41
CA LYS A 100 -0.01 9.57 8.11
C LYS A 100 -0.34 10.29 6.81
N ALA A 101 -0.61 9.55 5.75
CA ALA A 101 -0.92 10.10 4.44
C ALA A 101 -2.20 10.93 4.47
N SER A 102 -3.25 10.48 5.15
CA SER A 102 -4.50 11.21 5.28
C SER A 102 -4.35 12.46 6.14
N SER A 103 -3.63 12.37 7.26
CA SER A 103 -3.29 13.56 8.07
C SER A 103 -2.57 14.59 7.22
N TYR A 104 -1.57 14.18 6.45
CA TYR A 104 -0.83 15.07 5.55
C TYR A 104 -1.75 15.71 4.50
N LEU A 105 -2.60 14.95 3.81
CA LEU A 105 -3.53 15.51 2.84
C LEU A 105 -4.49 16.53 3.44
N ILE A 106 -5.01 16.26 4.63
CA ILE A 106 -5.89 17.17 5.33
C ILE A 106 -5.14 18.48 5.70
N ASP A 107 -3.89 18.38 6.13
CA ASP A 107 -3.05 19.57 6.41
C ASP A 107 -2.73 20.35 5.13
N GLN A 108 -2.70 19.68 3.96
CA GLN A 108 -2.60 20.33 2.65
C GLN A 108 -3.95 20.90 2.16
N GLY A 109 -5.05 20.77 2.95
CA GLY A 109 -6.37 21.34 2.65
C GLY A 109 -7.24 20.46 1.74
N PHE A 110 -7.04 19.15 1.70
CA PHE A 110 -8.01 18.22 1.13
C PHE A 110 -9.13 17.98 2.15
N GLU A 111 -10.39 18.07 1.72
CA GLU A 111 -11.55 18.02 2.61
C GLU A 111 -12.13 16.61 2.77
N GLU A 112 -12.30 15.89 1.66
CA GLU A 112 -12.87 14.53 1.65
C GLU A 112 -11.76 13.49 1.47
N VAL A 113 -11.18 13.05 2.58
CA VAL A 113 -10.10 12.07 2.62
C VAL A 113 -10.56 10.84 3.37
N TYR A 114 -10.55 9.69 2.70
CA TYR A 114 -10.95 8.39 3.23
C TYR A 114 -9.74 7.47 3.37
N GLN A 115 -9.78 6.58 4.35
CA GLN A 115 -8.79 5.52 4.51
C GLN A 115 -9.48 4.20 4.84
N LEU A 116 -8.96 3.10 4.28
CA LEU A 116 -9.49 1.76 4.52
C LEU A 116 -9.22 1.33 5.95
N SER A 117 -10.27 1.10 6.74
CA SER A 117 -10.20 0.73 8.15
C SER A 117 -9.48 -0.59 8.36
N GLY A 118 -8.36 -0.57 9.11
CA GLY A 118 -7.50 -1.72 9.34
C GLY A 118 -6.68 -2.15 8.13
N GLY A 119 -6.68 -1.37 7.04
CA GLY A 119 -5.97 -1.68 5.81
C GLY A 119 -6.49 -2.92 5.08
N ILE A 120 -5.68 -3.44 4.14
CA ILE A 120 -6.04 -4.61 3.32
C ILE A 120 -6.29 -5.85 4.19
N LEU A 121 -5.45 -6.08 5.20
CA LEU A 121 -5.60 -7.27 6.07
C LEU A 121 -6.90 -7.20 6.87
N GLY A 122 -7.23 -6.03 7.45
CA GLY A 122 -8.50 -5.81 8.12
C GLY A 122 -9.70 -5.96 7.18
N TYR A 123 -9.58 -5.48 5.96
CA TYR A 123 -10.59 -5.64 4.93
C TYR A 123 -10.84 -7.12 4.57
N PHE A 124 -9.79 -7.93 4.42
CA PHE A 124 -9.94 -9.38 4.17
C PHE A 124 -10.69 -10.06 5.31
N GLU A 125 -10.29 -9.79 6.55
CA GLU A 125 -10.91 -10.37 7.73
C GLU A 125 -12.39 -9.98 7.87
N LYS A 126 -12.69 -8.67 7.70
CA LYS A 126 -14.04 -8.13 7.86
C LYS A 126 -14.96 -8.60 6.74
N THR A 127 -14.52 -8.59 5.48
CA THR A 127 -15.34 -9.08 4.36
C THR A 127 -15.68 -10.56 4.50
N ALA A 128 -14.71 -11.39 4.95
CA ALA A 128 -14.95 -12.80 5.20
C ALA A 128 -15.97 -13.02 6.32
N LYS A 129 -15.87 -12.28 7.44
CA LYS A 129 -16.82 -12.37 8.57
C LYS A 129 -18.23 -11.90 8.22
N GLN A 130 -18.34 -10.88 7.38
CA GLN A 130 -19.62 -10.27 6.99
C GLN A 130 -20.26 -10.94 5.78
N GLY A 131 -19.57 -11.89 5.12
CA GLY A 131 -20.04 -12.50 3.87
C GLY A 131 -20.09 -11.52 2.69
N LEU A 132 -19.32 -10.43 2.74
CA LEU A 132 -19.26 -9.44 1.66
C LEU A 132 -18.34 -9.91 0.52
N ALA A 133 -18.70 -9.53 -0.70
CA ALA A 133 -17.86 -9.80 -1.86
C ALA A 133 -16.53 -9.04 -1.76
N ASN A 134 -15.43 -9.79 -1.69
CA ASN A 134 -14.10 -9.20 -1.68
C ASN A 134 -13.75 -8.62 -3.06
N LYS A 135 -13.37 -7.33 -3.10
CA LYS A 135 -13.06 -6.59 -4.34
C LYS A 135 -11.56 -6.56 -4.66
N TRP A 136 -10.73 -7.14 -3.81
CA TRP A 136 -9.29 -7.22 -4.03
C TRP A 136 -8.93 -8.16 -5.18
N VAL A 137 -7.88 -7.83 -5.92
CA VAL A 137 -7.32 -8.68 -7.00
C VAL A 137 -5.86 -8.98 -6.70
N GLY A 138 -5.47 -10.24 -6.81
CA GLY A 138 -4.12 -10.71 -6.50
C GLY A 138 -3.91 -11.01 -5.01
N ASP A 139 -2.65 -10.99 -4.59
CA ASP A 139 -2.21 -11.28 -3.22
C ASP A 139 -1.77 -10.00 -2.49
N CYS A 140 -1.74 -10.02 -1.17
CA CYS A 140 -1.30 -8.89 -0.36
C CYS A 140 0.10 -9.14 0.21
N PHE A 141 1.06 -8.30 -0.14
CA PHE A 141 2.39 -8.33 0.44
C PHE A 141 2.34 -8.07 1.95
N VAL A 142 3.06 -8.89 2.71
CA VAL A 142 3.24 -8.74 4.16
C VAL A 142 4.72 -8.74 4.53
N PHE A 143 5.06 -8.11 5.66
CA PHE A 143 6.46 -7.91 6.10
C PHE A 143 6.91 -9.01 7.07
N ASP A 144 6.45 -10.24 6.86
CA ASP A 144 6.86 -11.42 7.64
C ASP A 144 7.27 -12.58 6.71
N ASP A 145 7.57 -13.75 7.28
CA ASP A 145 8.09 -14.91 6.56
C ASP A 145 7.13 -15.49 5.50
N ARG A 146 5.86 -15.09 5.51
CA ARG A 146 4.87 -15.48 4.49
C ARG A 146 5.06 -14.77 3.17
N VAL A 147 5.79 -13.65 3.15
CA VAL A 147 6.01 -12.75 2.00
C VAL A 147 4.72 -12.12 1.46
N ALA A 148 3.71 -12.92 1.17
CA ALA A 148 2.39 -12.45 0.76
C ALA A 148 1.30 -13.41 1.23
N VAL A 149 0.08 -12.89 1.35
CA VAL A 149 -1.11 -13.65 1.74
C VAL A 149 -2.24 -13.48 0.73
N THR A 150 -3.03 -14.53 0.58
CA THR A 150 -4.28 -14.52 -0.18
C THR A 150 -5.37 -13.75 0.58
N LYS A 151 -6.51 -13.50 -0.07
CA LYS A 151 -7.71 -12.92 0.56
C LYS A 151 -8.24 -13.71 1.77
N ASP A 152 -7.87 -14.98 1.88
CA ASP A 152 -8.22 -15.83 3.02
C ASP A 152 -7.15 -15.80 4.13
N LEU A 153 -6.21 -14.86 4.08
CA LEU A 153 -5.08 -14.66 4.99
C LEU A 153 -4.11 -15.85 5.09
N LYS A 154 -4.11 -16.72 4.09
CA LYS A 154 -3.18 -17.86 3.98
C LYS A 154 -1.94 -17.45 3.18
N PRO A 155 -0.76 -18.04 3.47
CA PRO A 155 0.43 -17.84 2.63
C PRO A 155 0.11 -18.12 1.16
N SER A 156 0.55 -17.25 0.26
CA SER A 156 0.25 -17.33 -1.17
C SER A 156 1.33 -18.04 -2.00
N GLY A 157 2.42 -18.47 -1.36
CA GLY A 157 3.51 -19.17 -2.02
C GLY A 157 4.51 -18.27 -2.76
N HIS A 158 4.44 -16.95 -2.57
CA HIS A 158 5.50 -16.06 -3.03
C HIS A 158 6.78 -16.27 -2.24
N GLU A 159 7.92 -16.16 -2.92
CA GLU A 159 9.23 -16.09 -2.28
C GLU A 159 9.81 -14.68 -2.36
N MET A 160 10.75 -14.36 -1.50
CA MET A 160 11.40 -13.06 -1.51
C MET A 160 12.79 -13.15 -2.11
N CYS A 161 13.09 -12.30 -3.08
CA CYS A 161 14.44 -12.14 -3.56
C CYS A 161 15.35 -11.65 -2.42
N SER A 162 16.37 -12.43 -2.07
CA SER A 162 17.31 -12.09 -0.99
C SER A 162 18.15 -10.84 -1.26
N VAL A 163 18.21 -10.41 -2.53
CA VAL A 163 19.02 -9.28 -2.98
C VAL A 163 18.23 -7.97 -3.02
N CYS A 164 17.16 -7.91 -3.82
CA CYS A 164 16.39 -6.68 -4.01
C CYS A 164 15.08 -6.62 -3.20
N ARG A 165 14.73 -7.70 -2.53
CA ARG A 165 13.53 -7.80 -1.68
C ARG A 165 12.20 -7.73 -2.44
N HIS A 166 12.20 -7.93 -3.76
CA HIS A 166 10.97 -8.12 -4.52
C HIS A 166 10.31 -9.45 -4.18
N PRO A 167 8.98 -9.49 -4.03
CA PRO A 167 8.23 -10.74 -3.98
C PRO A 167 8.28 -11.42 -5.37
N LEU A 168 8.53 -12.71 -5.39
CA LEU A 168 8.65 -13.49 -6.61
C LEU A 168 7.49 -14.48 -6.72
N THR A 169 6.80 -14.43 -7.85
CA THR A 169 5.79 -15.43 -8.21
C THR A 169 6.47 -16.71 -8.71
N ALA A 170 5.71 -17.81 -8.84
CA ALA A 170 6.21 -19.03 -9.45
C ALA A 170 6.76 -18.81 -10.88
N LYS A 171 6.16 -17.86 -11.63
CA LYS A 171 6.66 -17.44 -12.94
C LYS A 171 7.99 -16.74 -12.86
N ASP A 172 8.17 -15.86 -11.88
CA ASP A 172 9.42 -15.13 -11.69
C ASP A 172 10.56 -16.05 -11.24
N LEU A 173 10.23 -17.08 -10.45
CA LEU A 173 11.18 -18.12 -10.04
C LEU A 173 11.64 -18.98 -11.21
N ALA A 174 10.77 -19.20 -12.22
CA ALA A 174 11.10 -19.94 -13.42
C ALA A 174 11.87 -19.11 -14.47
N ASP A 175 12.00 -17.79 -14.28
CA ASP A 175 12.74 -16.94 -15.22
C ASP A 175 14.25 -17.23 -15.12
N PRO A 176 14.97 -17.43 -16.24
CA PRO A 176 16.40 -17.77 -16.23
C PRO A 176 17.30 -16.69 -15.59
N ARG A 177 16.81 -15.47 -15.44
CA ARG A 177 17.53 -14.38 -14.73
C ARG A 177 17.40 -14.51 -13.22
N THR A 178 16.49 -15.37 -12.73
CA THR A 178 16.30 -15.61 -11.31
C THR A 178 17.20 -16.74 -10.85
N VAL A 179 18.23 -16.39 -10.10
CA VAL A 179 19.16 -17.31 -9.46
C VAL A 179 19.10 -17.03 -7.95
N MET A 180 18.48 -17.95 -7.20
CA MET A 180 18.28 -17.77 -5.76
C MET A 180 19.61 -17.44 -5.05
N GLY A 181 19.56 -16.44 -4.19
CA GLY A 181 20.76 -15.93 -3.50
C GLY A 181 21.62 -14.96 -4.32
N THR A 182 21.43 -14.83 -5.62
CA THR A 182 22.29 -14.03 -6.50
C THR A 182 21.53 -12.88 -7.19
N SER A 183 20.39 -13.16 -7.83
CA SER A 183 19.60 -12.17 -8.56
C SER A 183 18.18 -12.66 -8.83
N CYS A 184 17.30 -11.77 -9.22
CA CYS A 184 16.03 -12.09 -9.86
C CYS A 184 15.82 -11.18 -11.09
N LEU A 185 14.77 -11.43 -11.86
CA LEU A 185 14.49 -10.65 -13.07
C LEU A 185 14.40 -9.12 -12.81
N HIS A 186 14.09 -8.69 -11.58
CA HIS A 186 14.00 -7.27 -11.19
C HIS A 186 15.35 -6.65 -10.83
N CYS A 187 16.36 -7.45 -10.50
CA CYS A 187 17.68 -6.96 -10.12
C CYS A 187 18.83 -7.62 -10.90
N TYR A 188 18.51 -8.37 -11.96
CA TYR A 188 19.49 -8.95 -12.87
C TYR A 188 20.14 -7.85 -13.70
N GLY A 189 21.46 -7.87 -13.78
CA GLY A 189 22.25 -6.93 -14.56
C GLY A 189 23.57 -6.54 -13.87
N PRO A 190 24.42 -5.72 -14.52
CA PRO A 190 25.63 -5.22 -13.91
C PRO A 190 25.25 -4.37 -12.67
N ARG A 191 25.80 -4.73 -11.53
CA ARG A 191 25.69 -3.92 -10.31
C ARG A 191 26.68 -2.77 -10.45
N SER A 192 26.21 -1.53 -10.22
CA SER A 192 27.14 -0.43 -9.92
C SER A 192 27.77 -0.73 -8.56
N ASP A 193 29.06 -0.86 -8.53
CA ASP A 193 29.87 -0.93 -7.30
C ASP A 193 29.70 0.32 -6.44
#